data_90263989753a399183fa293665b33687
#
_entry.id   90263989753a399183fa293665b33687
#
_cell.length_a   1.000
_cell.length_b   1.000
_cell.length_c   1.000
_cell.angle_alpha   90.00
_cell.angle_beta   90.00
_cell.angle_gamma   90.00
#
_symmetry.space_group_name_H-M   'P 1'
#
loop_
_entity.id
_entity.type
_entity.pdbx_description
1 polymer ?
#
loop_
_entity_poly.entity_id
_entity_poly.type
_entity_poly.pdbx_seq_one_letter_code
_entity_poly.pdbx_strand_id
1 'polypeptide(L)'
;MTDNTRINSLASNLPAFSIADSINQTLRESANLVVTAPPGAGKSTLLPLTILEGMNGKGKILMLEPRRLAARQIAERMASLIGEPAGKTVGYRVRFENKVSAETRIEVLTEGILTRMLVNDATLEGVDVIIFDEFHERSIHSDLALALTLQAQNIIRPDLKIIIMSATIDTSAICQALHAPLIECAGRMFPVKTIYAETETDKYTIYKAVSYTHLRAHETSQ
;
A
#
# COMPACT_ATOMS: atom_id res chain seq x y z
N MET A 1 -20.40 14.83 3.16
CA MET A 1 -19.79 14.61 4.48
C MET A 1 -19.68 13.11 4.63
N THR A 2 -18.54 12.53 4.24
CA THR A 2 -18.24 11.11 4.50
C THR A 2 -18.07 10.97 6.00
N ASP A 3 -18.71 9.95 6.55
CA ASP A 3 -18.80 9.71 7.99
C ASP A 3 -17.40 9.34 8.54
N ASN A 4 -16.62 10.37 8.88
CA ASN A 4 -15.25 10.29 9.43
C ASN A 4 -15.19 9.39 10.69
N THR A 5 -16.35 9.15 11.30
CA THR A 5 -16.52 8.32 12.50
C THR A 5 -16.26 6.83 12.21
N ARG A 6 -16.49 6.38 10.99
CA ARG A 6 -16.41 4.95 10.63
C ARG A 6 -14.97 4.49 10.33
N ILE A 7 -14.17 5.30 9.64
CA ILE A 7 -12.74 5.04 9.45
C ILE A 7 -12.06 5.07 10.81
N ASN A 8 -12.35 6.06 11.64
CA ASN A 8 -11.75 6.20 12.96
C ASN A 8 -12.02 5.02 13.90
N SER A 9 -13.21 4.44 13.91
CA SER A 9 -13.55 3.32 14.82
C SER A 9 -12.92 1.98 14.42
N LEU A 10 -12.78 1.71 13.12
CA LEU A 10 -12.16 0.47 12.60
C LEU A 10 -10.64 0.59 12.46
N ALA A 11 -10.16 1.81 12.21
CA ALA A 11 -8.76 2.12 11.95
C ALA A 11 -7.94 2.33 13.23
N SER A 12 -8.56 2.77 14.33
CA SER A 12 -7.88 3.04 15.61
C SER A 12 -7.12 1.83 16.17
N ASN A 13 -7.50 0.62 15.77
CA ASN A 13 -6.84 -0.61 16.18
C ASN A 13 -5.65 -1.02 15.29
N LEU A 14 -5.45 -0.36 14.14
CA LEU A 14 -4.36 -0.69 13.21
C LEU A 14 -3.12 0.14 13.53
N PRO A 15 -1.91 -0.45 13.60
CA PRO A 15 -0.68 0.29 13.89
C PRO A 15 -0.44 1.47 12.96
N ALA A 16 -0.77 1.35 11.67
CA ALA A 16 -0.60 2.42 10.67
C ALA A 16 -1.40 3.69 10.98
N PHE A 17 -2.44 3.60 11.82
CA PHE A 17 -3.21 4.78 12.24
C PHE A 17 -2.36 5.77 13.03
N SER A 18 -1.43 5.27 13.84
CA SER A 18 -0.58 6.11 14.69
C SER A 18 0.37 7.03 13.91
N ILE A 19 0.67 6.71 12.65
CA ILE A 19 1.58 7.50 11.79
C ILE A 19 0.83 8.34 10.75
N ALA A 20 -0.49 8.26 10.66
CA ALA A 20 -1.28 8.94 9.63
C ALA A 20 -1.10 10.47 9.65
N ASP A 21 -1.15 11.09 10.83
CA ASP A 21 -0.95 12.54 10.97
C ASP A 21 0.45 12.98 10.58
N SER A 22 1.48 12.21 10.98
CA SER A 22 2.87 12.46 10.60
C SER A 22 3.06 12.37 9.08
N ILE A 23 2.43 11.40 8.41
CA ILE A 23 2.44 11.29 6.95
C ILE A 23 1.83 12.53 6.31
N ASN A 24 0.63 12.93 6.74
CA ASN A 24 -0.06 14.09 6.19
C ASN A 24 0.72 15.40 6.44
N GLN A 25 1.38 15.53 7.58
CA GLN A 25 2.26 16.67 7.85
C GLN A 25 3.48 16.66 6.93
N THR A 26 4.17 15.52 6.83
CA THR A 26 5.37 15.39 5.99
C THR A 26 5.06 15.66 4.52
N LEU A 27 3.92 15.22 4.01
CA LEU A 27 3.51 15.46 2.62
C LEU A 27 3.20 16.93 2.30
N ARG A 28 3.03 17.80 3.30
CA ARG A 28 2.94 19.26 3.09
C ARG A 28 4.31 19.88 2.85
N GLU A 29 5.35 19.30 3.44
CA GLU A 29 6.72 19.83 3.44
C GLU A 29 7.64 19.15 2.45
N SER A 30 7.36 17.89 2.09
CA SER A 30 8.16 17.06 1.18
C SER A 30 7.35 16.55 0.00
N ALA A 31 7.99 16.48 -1.15
CA ALA A 31 7.41 15.85 -2.35
C ALA A 31 7.50 14.32 -2.30
N ASN A 32 8.51 13.78 -1.61
CA ASN A 32 8.77 12.35 -1.53
C ASN A 32 8.72 11.88 -0.08
N LEU A 33 8.29 10.65 0.14
CA LEU A 33 8.19 10.03 1.46
C LEU A 33 8.43 8.53 1.36
N VAL A 34 9.18 7.97 2.30
CA VAL A 34 9.31 6.53 2.49
C VAL A 34 8.61 6.14 3.78
N VAL A 35 7.79 5.09 3.72
CA VAL A 35 7.06 4.56 4.88
C VAL A 35 7.40 3.09 5.05
N THR A 36 7.83 2.71 6.24
CA THR A 36 8.01 1.31 6.62
C THR A 36 6.98 0.90 7.64
N ALA A 37 6.35 -0.23 7.40
CA ALA A 37 5.39 -0.81 8.33
C ALA A 37 5.36 -2.33 8.15
N PRO A 38 5.30 -3.10 9.25
CA PRO A 38 5.23 -4.55 9.16
C PRO A 38 3.96 -5.03 8.46
N PRO A 39 3.94 -6.27 7.95
CA PRO A 39 2.74 -6.87 7.41
C PRO A 39 1.58 -6.82 8.41
N GLY A 40 0.36 -6.57 7.92
CA GLY A 40 -0.82 -6.49 8.78
C GLY A 40 -1.00 -5.17 9.54
N ALA A 41 -0.07 -4.21 9.43
CA ALA A 41 -0.19 -2.91 10.09
C ALA A 41 -1.32 -2.01 9.53
N GLY A 42 -1.91 -2.37 8.38
CA GLY A 42 -2.93 -1.56 7.70
C GLY A 42 -2.37 -0.57 6.68
N LYS A 43 -1.08 -0.65 6.37
CA LYS A 43 -0.35 0.20 5.43
C LYS A 43 -1.10 0.37 4.11
N SER A 44 -1.40 -0.73 3.41
CA SER A 44 -2.01 -0.72 2.07
C SER A 44 -3.50 -0.33 2.05
N THR A 45 -4.21 -0.46 3.17
CA THR A 45 -5.66 -0.21 3.20
C THR A 45 -6.05 1.06 3.94
N LEU A 46 -5.27 1.47 4.93
CA LEU A 46 -5.59 2.62 5.74
C LEU A 46 -4.89 3.90 5.27
N LEU A 47 -3.57 3.82 5.01
CA LEU A 47 -2.80 5.02 4.68
C LEU A 47 -3.31 5.75 3.43
N PRO A 48 -3.67 5.08 2.30
CA PRO A 48 -4.23 5.80 1.16
C PRO A 48 -5.52 6.56 1.49
N LEU A 49 -6.37 6.00 2.35
CA LEU A 49 -7.60 6.66 2.79
C LEU A 49 -7.30 7.89 3.65
N THR A 50 -6.38 7.78 4.61
CA THR A 50 -5.99 8.91 5.49
C THR A 50 -5.25 10.00 4.73
N ILE A 51 -4.47 9.66 3.69
CA ILE A 51 -3.83 10.61 2.80
C ILE A 51 -4.91 11.36 1.99
N LEU A 52 -5.89 10.65 1.44
CA LEU A 52 -7.00 11.29 0.72
C LEU A 52 -7.79 12.25 1.62
N GLU A 53 -8.03 11.89 2.88
CA GLU A 53 -8.65 12.78 3.86
C GLU A 53 -7.79 14.02 4.11
N GLY A 54 -6.48 13.87 4.27
CA GLY A 54 -5.53 14.99 4.42
C GLY A 54 -5.52 15.95 3.22
N MET A 55 -5.93 15.48 2.04
CA MET A 55 -6.14 16.27 0.82
C MET A 55 -7.56 16.85 0.72
N ASN A 56 -8.34 16.83 1.80
CA ASN A 56 -9.75 17.24 1.84
C ASN A 56 -10.65 16.49 0.82
N GLY A 57 -10.30 15.26 0.48
CA GLY A 57 -11.02 14.40 -0.48
C GLY A 57 -11.03 14.88 -1.93
N LYS A 58 -10.22 15.89 -2.28
CA LYS A 58 -10.22 16.49 -3.63
C LYS A 58 -9.13 15.96 -4.55
N GLY A 59 -8.08 15.37 -3.98
CA GLY A 59 -6.96 14.83 -4.74
C GLY A 59 -7.26 13.46 -5.37
N LYS A 60 -6.37 13.04 -6.26
CA LYS A 60 -6.37 11.69 -6.83
C LYS A 60 -5.08 10.97 -6.51
N ILE A 61 -5.21 9.74 -6.06
CA ILE A 61 -4.13 8.85 -5.66
C ILE A 61 -4.08 7.66 -6.62
N LEU A 62 -2.91 7.41 -7.20
CA LEU A 62 -2.61 6.14 -7.86
C LEU A 62 -1.76 5.29 -6.91
N MET A 63 -2.19 4.06 -6.64
CA MET A 63 -1.46 3.13 -5.79
C MET A 63 -1.07 1.90 -6.60
N LEU A 64 0.24 1.65 -6.69
CA LEU A 64 0.77 0.47 -7.34
C LEU A 64 0.82 -0.70 -6.37
N GLU A 65 0.27 -1.81 -6.82
CA GLU A 65 0.35 -3.11 -6.17
C GLU A 65 0.84 -4.14 -7.20
N PRO A 66 1.93 -4.87 -6.95
CA PRO A 66 2.50 -5.78 -7.94
C PRO A 66 1.57 -6.93 -8.32
N ARG A 67 0.72 -7.37 -7.41
CA ARG A 67 -0.13 -8.55 -7.58
C ARG A 67 -1.57 -8.18 -7.93
N ARG A 68 -2.06 -8.67 -9.06
CA ARG A 68 -3.42 -8.38 -9.56
C ARG A 68 -4.54 -8.69 -8.56
N LEU A 69 -4.47 -9.86 -7.91
CA LEU A 69 -5.48 -10.24 -6.92
C LEU A 69 -5.43 -9.34 -5.69
N ALA A 70 -4.23 -9.01 -5.21
CA ALA A 70 -4.07 -8.11 -4.07
C ALA A 70 -4.57 -6.70 -4.41
N ALA A 71 -4.25 -6.15 -5.59
CA ALA A 71 -4.76 -4.85 -6.04
C ALA A 71 -6.28 -4.76 -5.97
N ARG A 72 -6.97 -5.78 -6.47
CA ARG A 72 -8.44 -5.88 -6.39
C ARG A 72 -8.92 -5.96 -4.94
N GLN A 73 -8.36 -6.88 -4.15
CA GLN A 73 -8.78 -7.09 -2.76
C GLN A 73 -8.53 -5.86 -1.87
N ILE A 74 -7.40 -5.18 -2.07
CA ILE A 74 -7.07 -3.93 -1.37
C ILE A 74 -8.09 -2.84 -1.71
N ALA A 75 -8.42 -2.66 -3.01
CA ALA A 75 -9.41 -1.68 -3.42
C ALA A 75 -10.81 -2.01 -2.87
N GLU A 76 -11.24 -3.27 -2.94
CA GLU A 76 -12.52 -3.72 -2.38
C GLU A 76 -12.55 -3.53 -0.85
N ARG A 77 -11.43 -3.81 -0.16
CA ARG A 77 -11.32 -3.60 1.28
C ARG A 77 -11.38 -2.13 1.66
N MET A 78 -10.64 -1.26 0.97
CA MET A 78 -10.70 0.19 1.19
C MET A 78 -12.11 0.74 0.97
N ALA A 79 -12.76 0.36 -0.14
CA ALA A 79 -14.14 0.75 -0.43
C ALA A 79 -15.11 0.31 0.70
N SER A 80 -14.97 -0.93 1.17
CA SER A 80 -15.75 -1.46 2.29
C SER A 80 -15.52 -0.67 3.60
N LEU A 81 -14.29 -0.21 3.87
CA LEU A 81 -13.97 0.59 5.07
C LEU A 81 -14.73 1.92 5.08
N ILE A 82 -14.95 2.52 3.93
CA ILE A 82 -15.72 3.76 3.79
C ILE A 82 -17.21 3.53 3.49
N GLY A 83 -17.67 2.26 3.49
CA GLY A 83 -19.07 1.91 3.29
C GLY A 83 -19.55 2.05 1.84
N GLU A 84 -18.66 1.99 0.87
CA GLU A 84 -18.95 2.14 -0.55
C GLU A 84 -18.63 0.88 -1.37
N PRO A 85 -19.25 0.68 -2.53
CA PRO A 85 -18.80 -0.33 -3.48
C PRO A 85 -17.49 0.11 -4.15
N ALA A 86 -16.63 -0.85 -4.51
CA ALA A 86 -15.47 -0.56 -5.34
C ALA A 86 -15.89 0.02 -6.70
N GLY A 87 -15.13 1.01 -7.19
CA GLY A 87 -15.41 1.75 -8.42
C GLY A 87 -16.05 3.13 -8.18
N LYS A 88 -16.44 3.45 -6.94
CA LYS A 88 -16.88 4.79 -6.56
C LYS A 88 -15.67 5.61 -6.10
N THR A 89 -15.51 5.92 -4.81
CA THR A 89 -14.33 6.67 -4.31
C THR A 89 -13.04 5.86 -4.48
N VAL A 90 -13.08 4.54 -4.25
CA VAL A 90 -11.94 3.64 -4.43
C VAL A 90 -12.23 2.66 -5.55
N GLY A 91 -11.30 2.53 -6.47
CA GLY A 91 -11.39 1.60 -7.59
C GLY A 91 -10.07 0.91 -7.88
N TYR A 92 -10.06 0.07 -8.91
CA TYR A 92 -8.86 -0.63 -9.34
C TYR A 92 -8.78 -0.75 -10.87
N ARG A 93 -7.54 -0.84 -11.38
CA ARG A 93 -7.23 -1.19 -12.77
C ARG A 93 -6.19 -2.31 -12.79
N VAL A 94 -6.57 -3.44 -13.30
CA VAL A 94 -5.66 -4.56 -13.54
C VAL A 94 -5.82 -5.04 -14.97
N ARG A 95 -4.89 -5.85 -15.45
CA ARG A 95 -4.96 -6.37 -16.82
C ARG A 95 -6.27 -7.10 -17.07
N PHE A 96 -7.02 -6.68 -18.09
CA PHE A 96 -8.32 -7.19 -18.50
C PHE A 96 -9.51 -6.89 -17.56
N GLU A 97 -9.30 -6.14 -16.48
CA GLU A 97 -10.40 -5.78 -15.58
C GLU A 97 -10.17 -4.37 -15.02
N ASN A 98 -11.19 -3.55 -15.05
CA ASN A 98 -11.20 -2.26 -14.37
C ASN A 98 -12.53 -2.03 -13.66
N LYS A 99 -12.45 -1.32 -12.55
CA LYS A 99 -13.63 -0.90 -11.79
C LYS A 99 -13.37 0.49 -11.22
N VAL A 100 -13.52 1.47 -12.08
CA VAL A 100 -13.30 2.91 -11.79
C VAL A 100 -14.40 3.74 -12.43
N SER A 101 -14.64 4.93 -11.90
CA SER A 101 -15.59 5.93 -12.41
C SER A 101 -14.97 7.33 -12.37
N ALA A 102 -15.70 8.33 -12.80
CA ALA A 102 -15.29 9.75 -12.68
C ALA A 102 -15.18 10.21 -11.21
N GLU A 103 -15.84 9.52 -10.29
CA GLU A 103 -15.80 9.80 -8.85
C GLU A 103 -14.59 9.15 -8.17
N THR A 104 -13.86 8.23 -8.84
CA THR A 104 -12.76 7.50 -8.24
C THR A 104 -11.60 8.41 -7.92
N ARG A 105 -11.20 8.42 -6.64
CA ARG A 105 -10.11 9.21 -6.07
C ARG A 105 -8.88 8.38 -5.73
N ILE A 106 -9.07 7.12 -5.38
CA ILE A 106 -7.97 6.17 -5.19
C ILE A 106 -8.11 5.07 -6.23
N GLU A 107 -7.13 4.94 -7.11
CA GLU A 107 -7.04 3.85 -8.07
C GLU A 107 -5.90 2.91 -7.70
N VAL A 108 -6.22 1.69 -7.32
CA VAL A 108 -5.21 0.63 -7.14
C VAL A 108 -4.94 -0.03 -8.49
N LEU A 109 -3.69 -0.02 -8.91
CA LEU A 109 -3.32 -0.49 -10.25
C LEU A 109 -2.03 -1.30 -10.24
N THR A 110 -1.85 -2.13 -11.26
CA THR A 110 -0.61 -2.88 -11.43
C THR A 110 0.43 -2.06 -12.17
N GLU A 111 1.70 -2.34 -11.91
CA GLU A 111 2.88 -1.60 -12.39
C GLU A 111 2.85 -1.29 -13.90
N GLY A 112 2.52 -2.28 -14.73
CA GLY A 112 2.48 -2.09 -16.18
C GLY A 112 1.38 -1.13 -16.66
N ILE A 113 0.38 -0.85 -15.82
CA ILE A 113 -0.65 0.14 -16.15
C ILE A 113 -0.11 1.55 -15.93
N LEU A 114 0.56 1.81 -14.79
CA LEU A 114 1.18 3.12 -14.56
C LEU A 114 2.25 3.43 -15.61
N THR A 115 3.13 2.47 -15.91
CA THR A 115 4.14 2.65 -16.98
C THR A 115 3.49 3.07 -18.30
N ARG A 116 2.39 2.42 -18.68
CA ARG A 116 1.66 2.77 -19.90
C ARG A 116 1.03 4.16 -19.82
N MET A 117 0.48 4.54 -18.65
CA MET A 117 -0.08 5.88 -18.44
C MET A 117 1.01 6.95 -18.62
N LEU A 118 2.16 6.77 -17.99
CA LEU A 118 3.31 7.70 -18.09
C LEU A 118 3.89 7.82 -19.50
N VAL A 119 3.94 6.71 -20.24
CA VAL A 119 4.40 6.73 -21.64
C VAL A 119 3.42 7.47 -22.55
N ASN A 120 2.12 7.34 -22.30
CA ASN A 120 1.08 7.99 -23.10
C ASN A 120 0.93 9.47 -22.71
N ASP A 121 0.98 9.78 -21.44
CA ASP A 121 0.86 11.13 -20.89
C ASP A 121 1.64 11.25 -19.58
N ALA A 122 2.84 11.82 -19.67
CA ALA A 122 3.71 12.02 -18.51
C ALA A 122 3.21 13.11 -17.55
N THR A 123 2.22 13.92 -17.96
CA THR A 123 1.64 14.95 -17.08
C THR A 123 0.80 14.34 -15.98
N LEU A 124 0.21 13.15 -16.19
CA LEU A 124 -0.73 12.50 -15.27
C LEU A 124 -1.74 13.50 -14.70
N GLU A 125 -2.39 14.26 -15.60
CA GLU A 125 -3.29 15.35 -15.21
C GLU A 125 -4.32 14.89 -14.18
N GLY A 126 -4.47 15.65 -13.10
CA GLY A 126 -5.40 15.35 -12.02
C GLY A 126 -4.90 14.32 -10.99
N VAL A 127 -3.69 13.76 -11.17
CA VAL A 127 -3.06 12.88 -10.15
C VAL A 127 -2.16 13.73 -9.27
N ASP A 128 -2.32 13.60 -7.95
CA ASP A 128 -1.57 14.36 -6.95
C ASP A 128 -0.56 13.50 -6.19
N VAL A 129 -0.89 12.21 -6.01
CA VAL A 129 -0.04 11.28 -5.25
C VAL A 129 0.10 9.95 -5.99
N ILE A 130 1.31 9.42 -6.04
CA ILE A 130 1.60 8.06 -6.49
C ILE A 130 2.21 7.29 -5.32
N ILE A 131 1.59 6.16 -4.98
CA ILE A 131 2.03 5.25 -3.92
C ILE A 131 2.58 3.99 -4.56
N PHE A 132 3.81 3.63 -4.25
CA PHE A 132 4.41 2.34 -4.60
C PHE A 132 4.33 1.43 -3.39
N ASP A 133 3.38 0.49 -3.39
CA ASP A 133 3.24 -0.48 -2.30
C ASP A 133 4.09 -1.74 -2.56
N GLU A 134 4.42 -2.42 -1.48
CA GLU A 134 5.27 -3.63 -1.47
C GLU A 134 6.58 -3.47 -2.28
N PHE A 135 7.16 -2.27 -2.27
CA PHE A 135 8.33 -1.93 -3.09
C PHE A 135 9.56 -2.83 -2.81
N HIS A 136 9.61 -3.45 -1.64
CA HIS A 136 10.66 -4.42 -1.29
C HIS A 136 10.61 -5.72 -2.12
N GLU A 137 9.51 -6.05 -2.79
CA GLU A 137 9.44 -7.20 -3.70
C GLU A 137 10.31 -7.04 -4.94
N ARG A 138 10.68 -5.82 -5.28
CA ARG A 138 11.57 -5.41 -6.37
C ARG A 138 11.26 -6.12 -7.69
N SER A 139 10.71 -5.40 -8.61
CA SER A 139 10.50 -5.86 -9.98
C SER A 139 11.08 -4.83 -10.96
N ILE A 140 11.50 -5.28 -12.13
CA ILE A 140 11.94 -4.38 -13.19
C ILE A 140 10.82 -3.40 -13.59
N HIS A 141 9.56 -3.81 -13.48
CA HIS A 141 8.41 -2.98 -13.80
C HIS A 141 8.16 -1.91 -12.74
N SER A 142 8.33 -2.25 -11.47
CA SER A 142 8.25 -1.31 -10.36
C SER A 142 9.37 -0.26 -10.44
N ASP A 143 10.60 -0.71 -10.65
CA ASP A 143 11.75 0.18 -10.78
C ASP A 143 11.62 1.11 -12.00
N LEU A 144 11.16 0.60 -13.14
CA LEU A 144 10.88 1.41 -14.33
C LEU A 144 9.77 2.43 -14.08
N ALA A 145 8.66 2.00 -13.46
CA ALA A 145 7.56 2.89 -13.14
C ALA A 145 8.01 4.02 -12.21
N LEU A 146 8.83 3.71 -11.19
CA LEU A 146 9.40 4.71 -10.29
C LEU A 146 10.33 5.68 -11.05
N ALA A 147 11.22 5.18 -11.89
CA ALA A 147 12.13 6.02 -12.67
C ALA A 147 11.38 6.99 -13.59
N LEU A 148 10.35 6.52 -14.28
CA LEU A 148 9.50 7.37 -15.13
C LEU A 148 8.69 8.38 -14.31
N THR A 149 8.19 7.99 -13.14
CA THR A 149 7.47 8.89 -12.24
C THR A 149 8.39 10.01 -11.72
N LEU A 150 9.61 9.67 -11.32
CA LEU A 150 10.61 10.64 -10.89
C LEU A 150 11.01 11.59 -12.05
N GLN A 151 11.13 11.08 -13.25
CA GLN A 151 11.40 11.91 -14.43
C GLN A 151 10.25 12.89 -14.68
N ALA A 152 9.01 12.43 -14.60
CA ALA A 152 7.83 13.28 -14.73
C ALA A 152 7.78 14.34 -13.61
N GLN A 153 8.03 13.95 -12.35
CA GLN A 153 8.09 14.85 -11.21
C GLN A 153 9.15 15.95 -11.42
N ASN A 154 10.36 15.56 -11.80
CA ASN A 154 11.47 16.51 -11.91
C ASN A 154 11.33 17.50 -13.09
N ILE A 155 10.67 17.10 -14.19
CA ILE A 155 10.64 17.90 -15.41
C ILE A 155 9.29 18.62 -15.59
N ILE A 156 8.18 17.96 -15.27
CA ILE A 156 6.84 18.41 -15.67
C ILE A 156 5.94 18.69 -14.45
N ARG A 157 6.02 17.84 -13.41
CA ARG A 157 5.09 17.81 -12.29
C ARG A 157 5.81 17.92 -10.93
N PRO A 158 6.46 19.05 -10.62
CA PRO A 158 7.17 19.24 -9.35
C PRO A 158 6.23 19.18 -8.12
N ASP A 159 4.93 19.30 -8.33
CA ASP A 159 3.86 19.19 -7.34
C ASP A 159 3.49 17.74 -6.99
N LEU A 160 3.82 16.76 -7.88
CA LEU A 160 3.47 15.35 -7.72
C LEU A 160 4.16 14.77 -6.47
N LYS A 161 3.38 14.09 -5.61
CA LYS A 161 3.90 13.43 -4.42
C LYS A 161 4.19 11.97 -4.71
N ILE A 162 5.32 11.46 -4.24
CA ILE A 162 5.72 10.05 -4.39
C ILE A 162 5.90 9.42 -3.02
N ILE A 163 5.20 8.33 -2.76
CA ILE A 163 5.29 7.59 -1.50
C ILE A 163 5.74 6.17 -1.81
N ILE A 164 6.82 5.75 -1.17
CA ILE A 164 7.30 4.36 -1.21
C ILE A 164 6.88 3.67 0.07
N MET A 165 6.11 2.59 -0.03
CA MET A 165 5.75 1.75 1.12
C MET A 165 6.48 0.41 1.05
N SER A 166 7.09 0.01 2.16
CA SER A 166 7.89 -1.21 2.27
C SER A 166 7.61 -1.93 3.59
N ALA A 167 7.76 -3.25 3.61
CA ALA A 167 7.73 -4.05 4.83
C ALA A 167 9.13 -4.26 5.43
N THR A 168 10.20 -3.96 4.70
CA THR A 168 11.57 -4.15 5.14
C THR A 168 12.20 -2.87 5.68
N ILE A 169 13.11 -3.02 6.65
CA ILE A 169 13.74 -1.92 7.39
C ILE A 169 14.86 -1.25 6.57
N ASP A 170 15.49 -1.96 5.62
CA ASP A 170 16.58 -1.38 4.84
C ASP A 170 16.05 -0.53 3.67
N THR A 171 15.69 0.68 4.00
CA THR A 171 15.22 1.70 3.05
C THR A 171 16.23 2.84 2.84
N SER A 172 17.41 2.74 3.44
CA SER A 172 18.42 3.81 3.45
C SER A 172 18.81 4.28 2.04
N ALA A 173 19.06 3.32 1.13
CA ALA A 173 19.40 3.62 -0.26
C ALA A 173 18.24 4.33 -1.00
N ILE A 174 16.99 3.94 -0.74
CA ILE A 174 15.80 4.56 -1.34
C ILE A 174 15.59 5.97 -0.80
N CYS A 175 15.69 6.15 0.52
CA CYS A 175 15.59 7.48 1.16
C CYS A 175 16.65 8.45 0.61
N GLN A 176 17.87 7.97 0.45
CA GLN A 176 18.96 8.77 -0.10
C GLN A 176 18.72 9.12 -1.57
N ALA A 177 18.33 8.15 -2.40
CA ALA A 177 18.10 8.36 -3.83
C ALA A 177 16.93 9.31 -4.10
N LEU A 178 15.90 9.29 -3.26
CA LEU A 178 14.70 10.12 -3.39
C LEU A 178 14.79 11.42 -2.59
N HIS A 179 15.84 11.63 -1.80
CA HIS A 179 15.92 12.70 -0.80
C HIS A 179 14.65 12.75 0.07
N ALA A 180 14.14 11.58 0.45
CA ALA A 180 12.86 11.42 1.12
C ALA A 180 13.06 11.16 2.62
N PRO A 181 12.27 11.82 3.49
CA PRO A 181 12.17 11.42 4.89
C PRO A 181 11.62 10.01 5.04
N LEU A 182 11.97 9.35 6.14
CA LEU A 182 11.47 8.03 6.52
C LEU A 182 10.47 8.16 7.68
N ILE A 183 9.32 7.52 7.55
CA ILE A 183 8.39 7.32 8.66
C ILE A 183 8.27 5.82 8.91
N GLU A 184 8.52 5.43 10.15
CA GLU A 184 8.48 4.03 10.58
C GLU A 184 7.25 3.79 11.45
N CYS A 185 6.48 2.77 11.09
CA CYS A 185 5.36 2.30 11.91
C CYS A 185 5.84 1.17 12.82
N ALA A 186 5.77 1.38 14.12
CA ALA A 186 5.98 0.32 15.08
C ALA A 186 4.84 -0.71 14.99
N GLY A 187 5.16 -1.92 14.51
CA GLY A 187 4.17 -2.98 14.41
C GLY A 187 3.93 -3.70 15.74
N ARG A 188 2.79 -4.34 15.85
CA ARG A 188 2.59 -5.33 16.91
C ARG A 188 3.31 -6.62 16.50
N MET A 189 4.37 -6.97 17.21
CA MET A 189 5.02 -8.26 17.06
C MET A 189 4.34 -9.25 17.98
N PHE A 190 3.82 -10.33 17.42
CA PHE A 190 3.34 -11.46 18.21
C PHE A 190 4.52 -12.41 18.47
N PRO A 191 4.69 -12.93 19.70
CA PRO A 191 5.76 -13.87 19.96
C PRO A 191 5.54 -15.15 19.15
N VAL A 192 6.53 -15.49 18.33
CA VAL A 192 6.54 -16.73 17.55
C VAL A 192 7.35 -17.75 18.29
N LYS A 193 6.71 -18.85 18.70
CA LYS A 193 7.41 -20.01 19.28
C LYS A 193 7.78 -20.98 18.16
N THR A 194 9.07 -21.09 17.86
CA THR A 194 9.55 -22.11 16.93
C THR A 194 9.62 -23.46 17.63
N ILE A 195 8.97 -24.46 17.05
CA ILE A 195 8.97 -25.85 17.54
C ILE A 195 9.54 -26.71 16.40
N TYR A 196 10.62 -27.39 16.67
CA TYR A 196 11.19 -28.35 15.74
C TYR A 196 10.55 -29.73 15.94
N ALA A 197 10.29 -30.45 14.84
CA ALA A 197 9.84 -31.82 14.94
C ALA A 197 10.95 -32.69 15.56
N GLU A 198 10.57 -33.59 16.47
CA GLU A 198 11.52 -34.49 17.16
C GLU A 198 12.13 -35.54 16.22
N THR A 199 11.50 -35.80 15.08
CA THR A 199 11.96 -36.74 14.05
C THR A 199 12.03 -36.07 12.71
N GLU A 200 13.01 -36.46 11.87
CA GLU A 200 13.08 -36.04 10.48
C GLU A 200 11.78 -36.42 9.77
N THR A 201 11.08 -35.43 9.25
CA THR A 201 9.88 -35.61 8.43
C THR A 201 10.32 -35.83 7.00
N ASP A 202 10.03 -37.00 6.44
CA ASP A 202 10.19 -37.23 5.01
C ASP A 202 9.10 -36.50 4.20
N LYS A 203 9.30 -36.48 2.86
CA LYS A 203 8.36 -35.79 1.94
C LYS A 203 6.93 -36.34 1.99
N TYR A 204 6.70 -37.53 2.53
CA TYR A 204 5.37 -38.15 2.62
C TYR A 204 4.65 -37.86 3.93
N THR A 205 5.38 -37.45 4.98
CA THR A 205 4.83 -37.16 6.31
C THR A 205 4.80 -35.68 6.65
N ILE A 206 5.42 -34.83 5.82
CA ILE A 206 5.48 -33.38 6.02
C ILE A 206 4.09 -32.74 6.13
N TYR A 207 3.08 -33.28 5.44
CA TYR A 207 1.71 -32.79 5.53
C TYR A 207 1.10 -32.89 6.93
N LYS A 208 1.53 -33.89 7.73
CA LYS A 208 1.08 -34.04 9.11
C LYS A 208 1.61 -32.92 10.01
N ALA A 209 2.90 -32.56 9.82
CA ALA A 209 3.51 -31.46 10.56
C ALA A 209 2.88 -30.10 10.18
N VAL A 210 2.64 -29.88 8.89
CA VAL A 210 1.97 -28.66 8.37
C VAL A 210 0.53 -28.56 8.87
N SER A 211 -0.23 -29.66 8.84
CA SER A 211 -1.61 -29.72 9.35
C SER A 211 -1.68 -29.39 10.85
N TYR A 212 -0.74 -29.90 11.65
CA TYR A 212 -0.69 -29.63 13.08
C TYR A 212 -0.43 -28.14 13.40
N THR A 213 0.43 -27.48 12.65
CA THR A 213 0.71 -26.04 12.83
C THR A 213 -0.49 -25.17 12.46
N HIS A 214 -1.25 -25.53 11.42
CA HIS A 214 -2.45 -24.79 11.02
C HIS A 214 -3.63 -24.97 11.99
N LEU A 215 -3.83 -26.16 12.53
CA LEU A 215 -4.90 -26.41 13.52
C LEU A 215 -4.66 -25.64 14.82
N ARG A 216 -3.43 -25.57 15.32
CA ARG A 216 -3.12 -24.77 16.52
C ARG A 216 -3.24 -23.27 16.32
N ALA A 217 -2.97 -22.76 15.13
CA ALA A 217 -3.16 -21.33 14.84
C ALA A 217 -4.63 -20.89 14.97
N HIS A 218 -5.59 -21.78 14.75
CA HIS A 218 -7.02 -21.50 14.95
C HIS A 218 -7.47 -21.59 16.41
N GLU A 219 -6.82 -22.42 17.24
CA GLU A 219 -7.16 -22.56 18.66
C GLU A 219 -6.72 -21.37 19.53
N THR A 220 -5.74 -20.58 19.09
CA THR A 220 -5.25 -19.39 19.81
C THR A 220 -6.03 -18.11 19.50
N SER A 221 -7.07 -18.18 18.67
CA SER A 221 -7.88 -17.03 18.24
C SER A 221 -9.25 -16.94 18.94
N GLN A 222 -9.44 -17.66 20.07
CA GLN A 222 -10.63 -17.54 20.93
C GLN A 222 -10.33 -16.75 22.19
#